data_555a119774252fcb695eae73d0d515af
#
_entry.id   555a119774252fcb695eae73d0d515af
#
_cell.length_a   1.000
_cell.length_b   1.000
_cell.length_c   1.000
_cell.angle_alpha   90.00
_cell.angle_beta   90.00
_cell.angle_gamma   90.00
#
_symmetry.space_group_name_H-M   'P 1'
#
loop_
_entity.id
_entity.type
_entity.pdbx_description
1 polymer ?
#
loop_
_entity_poly.entity_id
_entity_poly.type
_entity_poly.pdbx_seq_one_letter_code
_entity_poly.pdbx_strand_id
1 'polypeptide(L)'
;MRKILLLSLLILFSCGKKTNFNWSQYSLDEALALNSDKIIFLDFYNDNWGGCVLLEAETLSDSKIIEFANKHLISIKIDAWDNKEGTELFNQYNGIYIPLLIFLDGTGKEIERVIGPKNVEDFLLILNNILNNTDTFMSLFDKYNQGDKNSDLIDKLSYKSEMMNNDSLATELY
;
A
#
# COMPACT_ATOMS: atom_id res chain seq x y z
N MET A 1 36.07 19.37 -55.74
CA MET A 1 35.83 19.91 -54.40
C MET A 1 34.70 19.11 -53.77
N ARG A 2 35.05 18.16 -52.87
CA ARG A 2 34.06 17.26 -52.17
C ARG A 2 33.60 17.98 -50.92
N LYS A 3 32.31 18.34 -50.83
CA LYS A 3 31.69 18.89 -49.63
C LYS A 3 31.42 17.70 -48.67
N ILE A 4 32.12 17.66 -47.56
CA ILE A 4 31.87 16.72 -46.45
C ILE A 4 30.73 17.29 -45.62
N LEU A 5 29.59 16.64 -45.66
CA LEU A 5 28.41 16.95 -44.82
C LEU A 5 28.63 16.28 -43.46
N LEU A 6 29.02 17.06 -42.46
CA LEU A 6 29.08 16.61 -41.05
C LEU A 6 27.67 16.51 -40.51
N LEU A 7 27.15 15.28 -40.40
CA LEU A 7 25.87 14.96 -39.73
C LEU A 7 26.13 14.94 -38.23
N SER A 8 25.81 16.03 -37.53
CA SER A 8 25.89 16.07 -36.05
C SER A 8 24.75 15.27 -35.47
N LEU A 9 25.07 14.09 -34.91
CA LEU A 9 24.17 13.23 -34.15
C LEU A 9 23.89 13.87 -32.79
N LEU A 10 22.77 14.58 -32.67
CA LEU A 10 22.25 15.08 -31.38
C LEU A 10 21.74 13.89 -30.56
N ILE A 11 22.59 13.39 -29.66
CA ILE A 11 22.17 12.41 -28.64
C ILE A 11 21.37 13.19 -27.58
N LEU A 12 20.04 13.11 -27.66
CA LEU A 12 19.15 13.59 -26.61
C LEU A 12 19.30 12.66 -25.40
N PHE A 13 20.15 13.03 -24.47
CA PHE A 13 20.11 12.45 -23.12
C PHE A 13 18.77 12.83 -22.49
N SER A 14 17.79 11.93 -22.58
CA SER A 14 16.59 12.01 -21.76
C SER A 14 17.00 11.74 -20.31
N CYS A 15 17.29 12.80 -19.58
CA CYS A 15 17.46 12.75 -18.14
C CYS A 15 16.08 12.49 -17.55
N GLY A 16 15.73 11.22 -17.31
CA GLY A 16 14.50 10.84 -16.61
C GLY A 16 14.51 11.52 -15.25
N LYS A 17 13.55 12.42 -14.99
CA LYS A 17 13.36 13.00 -13.65
C LYS A 17 13.15 11.84 -12.69
N LYS A 18 14.02 11.71 -11.70
CA LYS A 18 13.82 10.77 -10.59
C LYS A 18 12.55 11.24 -9.85
N THR A 19 11.46 10.53 -10.05
CA THR A 19 10.21 10.78 -9.31
C THR A 19 10.39 10.27 -7.89
N ASN A 20 10.05 11.09 -6.89
CA ASN A 20 10.04 10.68 -5.50
C ASN A 20 8.66 10.14 -5.12
N PHE A 21 8.60 9.33 -4.08
CA PHE A 21 7.35 8.91 -3.46
C PHE A 21 6.65 10.13 -2.84
N ASN A 22 5.39 10.39 -3.24
CA ASN A 22 4.65 11.56 -2.79
C ASN A 22 3.90 11.25 -1.49
N TRP A 23 4.55 11.50 -0.36
CA TRP A 23 3.91 11.49 0.93
C TRP A 23 3.03 12.71 1.11
N SER A 24 1.76 12.49 1.41
CA SER A 24 0.79 13.55 1.71
C SER A 24 1.05 14.15 3.10
N GLN A 25 0.73 15.43 3.24
CA GLN A 25 0.69 16.11 4.54
C GLN A 25 -0.70 16.07 5.19
N TYR A 26 -1.67 15.41 4.57
CA TYR A 26 -3.01 15.26 5.13
C TYR A 26 -3.02 14.36 6.34
N SER A 27 -3.85 14.69 7.33
CA SER A 27 -4.36 13.71 8.30
C SER A 27 -5.30 12.72 7.60
N LEU A 28 -5.64 11.63 8.26
CA LEU A 28 -6.62 10.68 7.71
C LEU A 28 -7.98 11.35 7.46
N ASP A 29 -8.46 12.18 8.40
CA ASP A 29 -9.74 12.87 8.27
C ASP A 29 -9.74 13.85 7.09
N GLU A 30 -8.64 14.57 6.87
CA GLU A 30 -8.50 15.45 5.71
C GLU A 30 -8.47 14.65 4.39
N ALA A 31 -7.78 13.51 4.35
CA ALA A 31 -7.74 12.64 3.18
C ALA A 31 -9.13 12.09 2.83
N LEU A 32 -9.89 11.65 3.83
CA LEU A 32 -11.28 11.21 3.68
C LEU A 32 -12.20 12.34 3.20
N ALA A 33 -11.99 13.56 3.72
CA ALA A 33 -12.78 14.74 3.32
C ALA A 33 -12.55 15.17 1.86
N LEU A 34 -11.46 14.73 1.20
CA LEU A 34 -11.22 14.98 -0.22
C LEU A 34 -12.25 14.31 -1.12
N ASN A 35 -12.95 13.29 -0.62
CA ASN A 35 -13.94 12.50 -1.37
C ASN A 35 -13.42 12.07 -2.76
N SER A 36 -12.17 11.60 -2.77
CA SER A 36 -11.41 11.22 -3.96
C SER A 36 -11.65 9.76 -4.33
N ASP A 37 -11.57 9.43 -5.61
CA ASP A 37 -11.57 8.04 -6.09
C ASP A 37 -10.24 7.31 -5.80
N LYS A 38 -9.23 8.00 -5.25
CA LYS A 38 -7.97 7.39 -4.89
C LYS A 38 -8.09 6.58 -3.61
N ILE A 39 -7.29 5.52 -3.56
CA ILE A 39 -7.12 4.68 -2.38
C ILE A 39 -6.28 5.45 -1.35
N ILE A 40 -6.68 5.44 -0.09
CA ILE A 40 -5.88 6.00 0.99
C ILE A 40 -4.94 4.91 1.49
N PHE A 41 -3.65 5.20 1.49
CA PHE A 41 -2.59 4.32 1.95
C PHE A 41 -1.97 4.87 3.23
N LEU A 42 -2.07 4.11 4.32
CA LEU A 42 -1.47 4.43 5.61
C LEU A 42 -0.24 3.54 5.81
N ASP A 43 0.92 4.16 6.01
CA ASP A 43 2.16 3.48 6.39
C ASP A 43 2.48 3.79 7.85
N PHE A 44 2.16 2.86 8.74
CA PHE A 44 2.55 2.93 10.14
C PHE A 44 3.98 2.41 10.30
N TYR A 45 4.87 3.31 10.64
CA TYR A 45 6.31 3.08 10.68
C TYR A 45 6.95 3.56 11.98
N ASN A 46 8.23 3.28 12.14
CA ASN A 46 9.16 3.99 13.00
C ASN A 46 10.57 3.92 12.39
N ASP A 47 11.29 5.05 12.40
CA ASP A 47 12.60 5.17 11.75
C ASP A 47 13.69 4.28 12.36
N ASN A 48 13.52 3.85 13.61
CA ASN A 48 14.48 3.00 14.31
C ASN A 48 14.17 1.49 14.13
N TRP A 49 13.09 1.12 13.42
CA TRP A 49 12.70 -0.26 13.23
C TRP A 49 13.22 -0.81 11.89
N GLY A 50 14.08 -1.84 11.97
CA GLY A 50 14.76 -2.41 10.81
C GLY A 50 13.84 -2.85 9.67
N GLY A 51 12.64 -3.36 9.97
CA GLY A 51 11.65 -3.72 8.95
C GLY A 51 11.12 -2.52 8.17
N CYS A 52 10.92 -1.38 8.83
CA CYS A 52 10.48 -0.13 8.18
C CYS A 52 11.61 0.45 7.31
N VAL A 53 12.85 0.45 7.83
CA VAL A 53 14.04 0.88 7.08
C VAL A 53 14.22 0.04 5.81
N LEU A 54 14.06 -1.28 5.93
CA LEU A 54 14.16 -2.20 4.78
C LEU A 54 13.07 -1.92 3.74
N LEU A 55 11.81 -1.78 4.17
CA LEU A 55 10.68 -1.47 3.28
C LEU A 55 10.91 -0.16 2.51
N GLU A 56 11.34 0.89 3.21
CA GLU A 56 11.63 2.20 2.60
C GLU A 56 12.75 2.09 1.56
N ALA A 57 13.86 1.45 1.95
CA ALA A 57 15.06 1.40 1.13
C ALA A 57 14.93 0.50 -0.11
N GLU A 58 14.23 -0.62 -0.02
CA GLU A 58 14.21 -1.65 -1.06
C GLU A 58 12.91 -1.67 -1.86
N THR A 59 11.78 -1.28 -1.25
CA THR A 59 10.47 -1.40 -1.89
C THR A 59 9.87 -0.04 -2.24
N LEU A 60 9.68 0.83 -1.27
CA LEU A 60 9.04 2.13 -1.52
C LEU A 60 9.93 3.08 -2.34
N SER A 61 11.23 2.81 -2.45
CA SER A 61 12.16 3.53 -3.34
C SER A 61 12.15 3.02 -4.79
N ASP A 62 11.49 1.89 -5.08
CA ASP A 62 11.42 1.35 -6.44
C ASP A 62 10.56 2.23 -7.36
N SER A 63 11.03 2.46 -8.58
CA SER A 63 10.37 3.37 -9.52
C SER A 63 8.96 2.95 -9.91
N LYS A 64 8.66 1.65 -9.99
CA LYS A 64 7.33 1.12 -10.33
C LYS A 64 6.35 1.33 -9.17
N ILE A 65 6.83 1.14 -7.94
CA ILE A 65 6.05 1.41 -6.74
C ILE A 65 5.75 2.91 -6.63
N ILE A 66 6.75 3.76 -6.83
CA ILE A 66 6.60 5.23 -6.82
C ILE A 66 5.59 5.68 -7.87
N GLU A 67 5.70 5.17 -9.10
CA GLU A 67 4.77 5.51 -10.18
C GLU A 67 3.34 5.11 -9.84
N PHE A 68 3.15 3.88 -9.35
CA PHE A 68 1.85 3.38 -8.93
C PHE A 68 1.27 4.23 -7.81
N ALA A 69 2.03 4.43 -6.73
CA ALA A 69 1.59 5.17 -5.55
C ALA A 69 1.19 6.61 -5.90
N ASN A 70 2.04 7.33 -6.62
CA ASN A 70 1.77 8.72 -6.99
C ASN A 70 0.53 8.87 -7.87
N LYS A 71 0.22 7.86 -8.67
CA LYS A 71 -0.95 7.86 -9.55
C LYS A 71 -2.24 7.49 -8.84
N HIS A 72 -2.21 6.46 -7.99
CA HIS A 72 -3.41 5.80 -7.49
C HIS A 72 -3.69 6.01 -6.00
N LEU A 73 -2.68 6.45 -5.23
CA LEU A 73 -2.79 6.53 -3.78
C LEU A 73 -2.77 7.97 -3.25
N ILE A 74 -3.42 8.18 -2.11
CA ILE A 74 -3.15 9.27 -1.17
C ILE A 74 -2.36 8.62 -0.04
N SER A 75 -1.05 8.83 -0.02
CA SER A 75 -0.14 8.11 0.87
C SER A 75 0.18 8.94 2.11
N ILE A 76 -0.09 8.41 3.29
CA ILE A 76 0.11 9.06 4.59
C ILE A 76 1.09 8.22 5.40
N LYS A 77 2.17 8.84 5.85
CA LYS A 77 3.18 8.20 6.69
C LYS A 77 2.94 8.58 8.16
N ILE A 78 2.85 7.57 9.05
CA ILE A 78 2.40 7.75 10.42
C ILE A 78 3.41 7.07 11.36
N ASP A 79 4.07 7.88 12.21
CA ASP A 79 4.94 7.33 13.24
C ASP A 79 4.08 6.67 14.34
N ALA A 80 4.20 5.33 14.43
CA ALA A 80 3.38 4.52 15.31
C ALA A 80 3.81 4.57 16.80
N TRP A 81 5.04 5.01 17.09
CA TRP A 81 5.62 4.87 18.43
C TRP A 81 6.03 6.19 19.09
N ASP A 82 6.63 7.10 18.33
CA ASP A 82 7.21 8.33 18.88
C ASP A 82 6.27 9.53 18.77
N ASN A 83 5.10 9.35 18.15
CA ASN A 83 4.06 10.35 18.01
C ASN A 83 2.76 9.86 18.67
N LYS A 84 2.22 10.65 19.61
CA LYS A 84 1.01 10.29 20.35
C LYS A 84 -0.19 10.05 19.44
N GLU A 85 -0.44 10.92 18.46
CA GLU A 85 -1.56 10.82 17.53
C GLU A 85 -1.40 9.59 16.62
N GLY A 86 -0.16 9.34 16.16
CA GLY A 86 0.16 8.16 15.37
C GLY A 86 -0.03 6.86 16.16
N THR A 87 0.38 6.84 17.44
CA THR A 87 0.16 5.69 18.33
C THR A 87 -1.33 5.43 18.58
N GLU A 88 -2.12 6.49 18.80
CA GLU A 88 -3.57 6.37 18.99
C GLU A 88 -4.24 5.80 17.71
N LEU A 89 -3.86 6.30 16.54
CA LEU A 89 -4.39 5.83 15.26
C LEU A 89 -3.95 4.37 14.99
N PHE A 90 -2.68 4.01 15.25
CA PHE A 90 -2.18 2.65 15.15
C PHE A 90 -3.02 1.68 16.01
N ASN A 91 -3.35 2.06 17.25
CA ASN A 91 -4.19 1.27 18.14
C ASN A 91 -5.64 1.15 17.64
N GLN A 92 -6.21 2.20 17.03
CA GLN A 92 -7.55 2.16 16.43
C GLN A 92 -7.65 1.12 15.30
N TYR A 93 -6.55 0.91 14.56
CA TYR A 93 -6.45 -0.13 13.54
C TYR A 93 -6.00 -1.48 14.09
N ASN A 94 -6.01 -1.70 15.41
CA ASN A 94 -5.54 -2.92 16.06
C ASN A 94 -4.11 -3.30 15.64
N GLY A 95 -3.23 -2.31 15.49
CA GLY A 95 -1.85 -2.52 15.10
C GLY A 95 -1.07 -3.26 16.19
N ILE A 96 -0.29 -4.28 15.79
CA ILE A 96 0.56 -5.06 16.69
C ILE A 96 2.02 -4.95 16.29
N TYR A 97 2.28 -4.94 15.00
CA TYR A 97 3.64 -4.93 14.42
C TYR A 97 3.76 -3.85 13.35
N ILE A 98 4.97 -3.30 13.18
CA ILE A 98 5.32 -2.38 12.10
C ILE A 98 6.45 -2.98 11.23
N PRO A 99 6.55 -2.61 9.94
CA PRO A 99 5.61 -1.75 9.23
C PRO A 99 4.23 -2.39 9.13
N LEU A 100 3.19 -1.58 9.35
CA LEU A 100 1.80 -1.95 9.09
C LEU A 100 1.27 -1.03 7.99
N LEU A 101 0.91 -1.62 6.87
CA LEU A 101 0.43 -0.93 5.69
C LEU A 101 -1.07 -1.18 5.55
N ILE A 102 -1.88 -0.12 5.56
CA ILE A 102 -3.33 -0.24 5.46
C ILE A 102 -3.81 0.52 4.22
N PHE A 103 -4.69 -0.10 3.48
CA PHE A 103 -5.33 0.47 2.30
C PHE A 103 -6.82 0.63 2.56
N LEU A 104 -7.31 1.87 2.41
CA LEU A 104 -8.71 2.22 2.62
C LEU A 104 -9.33 2.71 1.32
N ASP A 105 -10.64 2.48 1.18
CA ASP A 105 -11.41 3.16 0.14
C ASP A 105 -11.71 4.63 0.54
N GLY A 106 -12.36 5.37 -0.37
CA GLY A 106 -12.71 6.77 -0.14
C GLY A 106 -13.71 7.01 1.00
N THR A 107 -14.31 5.95 1.56
CA THR A 107 -15.20 6.02 2.73
C THR A 107 -14.48 5.72 4.05
N GLY A 108 -13.21 5.30 3.97
CA GLY A 108 -12.42 4.87 5.12
C GLY A 108 -12.57 3.39 5.48
N LYS A 109 -13.28 2.61 4.64
CA LYS A 109 -13.38 1.16 4.82
C LYS A 109 -12.07 0.49 4.41
N GLU A 110 -11.57 -0.42 5.24
CA GLU A 110 -10.34 -1.15 4.97
C GLU A 110 -10.53 -2.14 3.82
N ILE A 111 -9.70 -2.00 2.78
CA ILE A 111 -9.65 -2.90 1.62
C ILE A 111 -8.70 -4.06 1.92
N GLU A 112 -7.51 -3.73 2.45
CA GLU A 112 -6.43 -4.67 2.66
C GLU A 112 -5.45 -4.14 3.70
N ARG A 113 -4.75 -5.05 4.38
CA ARG A 113 -3.57 -4.72 5.18
C ARG A 113 -2.41 -5.65 4.91
N VAL A 114 -1.22 -5.14 5.13
CA VAL A 114 0.03 -5.86 4.97
C VAL A 114 0.89 -5.63 6.21
N ILE A 115 1.37 -6.69 6.82
CA ILE A 115 2.26 -6.65 7.97
C ILE A 115 3.67 -7.05 7.54
N GLY A 116 4.65 -6.29 7.99
CA GLY A 116 6.05 -6.51 7.72
C GLY A 116 6.49 -6.06 6.31
N PRO A 117 7.80 -6.00 6.08
CA PRO A 117 8.34 -5.60 4.79
C PRO A 117 7.99 -6.63 3.71
N LYS A 118 7.81 -6.14 2.48
CA LYS A 118 7.59 -6.95 1.27
C LYS A 118 8.66 -6.56 0.25
N ASN A 119 9.05 -7.50 -0.61
CA ASN A 119 9.84 -7.17 -1.78
C ASN A 119 8.98 -6.47 -2.84
N VAL A 120 9.62 -5.91 -3.86
CA VAL A 120 8.96 -5.12 -4.92
C VAL A 120 7.90 -5.93 -5.67
N GLU A 121 8.20 -7.21 -6.00
CA GLU A 121 7.29 -8.05 -6.80
C GLU A 121 6.02 -8.37 -6.03
N ASP A 122 6.15 -8.82 -4.78
CA ASP A 122 5.02 -9.11 -3.91
C ASP A 122 4.19 -7.87 -3.63
N PHE A 123 4.84 -6.72 -3.40
CA PHE A 123 4.14 -5.48 -3.12
C PHE A 123 3.37 -4.98 -4.35
N LEU A 124 3.95 -5.06 -5.56
CA LEU A 124 3.25 -4.76 -6.81
C LEU A 124 2.04 -5.67 -7.04
N LEU A 125 2.15 -6.96 -6.71
CA LEU A 125 1.02 -7.88 -6.80
C LEU A 125 -0.12 -7.45 -5.87
N ILE A 126 0.20 -7.11 -4.62
CA ILE A 126 -0.79 -6.61 -3.65
C ILE A 126 -1.45 -5.32 -4.16
N LEU A 127 -0.67 -4.35 -4.63
CA LEU A 127 -1.17 -3.09 -5.17
C LEU A 127 -2.09 -3.29 -6.38
N ASN A 128 -1.75 -4.21 -7.28
CA ASN A 128 -2.59 -4.55 -8.42
C ASN A 128 -3.89 -5.26 -7.98
N ASN A 129 -3.83 -6.13 -7.00
CA ASN A 129 -5.01 -6.78 -6.43
C ASN A 129 -5.97 -5.75 -5.81
N ILE A 130 -5.43 -4.78 -5.09
CA ILE A 130 -6.21 -3.68 -4.50
C ILE A 130 -6.90 -2.86 -5.61
N LEU A 131 -6.16 -2.47 -6.64
CA LEU A 131 -6.69 -1.67 -7.74
C LEU A 131 -7.79 -2.40 -8.54
N ASN A 132 -7.64 -3.71 -8.71
CA ASN A 132 -8.58 -4.55 -9.45
C ASN A 132 -9.68 -5.16 -8.56
N ASN A 133 -9.67 -4.90 -7.25
CA ASN A 133 -10.57 -5.50 -6.26
C ASN A 133 -10.56 -7.04 -6.33
N THR A 134 -9.37 -7.63 -6.36
CA THR A 134 -9.16 -9.09 -6.42
C THR A 134 -8.26 -9.56 -5.30
N ASP A 135 -8.56 -10.71 -4.70
CA ASP A 135 -7.76 -11.33 -3.63
C ASP A 135 -7.40 -10.41 -2.44
N THR A 136 -8.13 -9.29 -2.27
CA THR A 136 -8.06 -8.45 -1.08
C THR A 136 -8.95 -9.00 0.02
N PHE A 137 -8.69 -8.61 1.27
CA PHE A 137 -9.58 -8.98 2.38
C PHE A 137 -11.03 -8.60 2.06
N MET A 138 -11.26 -7.35 1.63
CA MET A 138 -12.60 -6.87 1.32
C MET A 138 -13.27 -7.69 0.19
N SER A 139 -12.55 -7.95 -0.91
CA SER A 139 -13.12 -8.71 -2.03
C SER A 139 -13.45 -10.16 -1.68
N LEU A 140 -12.63 -10.80 -0.85
CA LEU A 140 -12.88 -12.17 -0.38
C LEU A 140 -14.04 -12.21 0.62
N PHE A 141 -14.10 -11.25 1.54
CA PHE A 141 -15.19 -11.13 2.50
C PHE A 141 -16.54 -10.87 1.83
N ASP A 142 -16.58 -10.02 0.81
CA ASP A 142 -17.80 -9.77 0.03
C ASP A 142 -18.28 -11.03 -0.71
N LYS A 143 -17.37 -11.81 -1.31
CA LYS A 143 -17.71 -13.11 -1.94
C LYS A 143 -18.24 -14.11 -0.91
N TYR A 144 -17.60 -14.19 0.26
CA TYR A 144 -18.05 -15.05 1.36
C TYR A 144 -19.48 -14.70 1.78
N ASN A 145 -19.80 -13.41 1.95
CA ASN A 145 -21.14 -12.95 2.31
C ASN A 145 -22.17 -13.18 1.20
N GLN A 146 -21.75 -13.26 -0.07
CA GLN A 146 -22.59 -13.62 -1.21
C GLN A 146 -22.83 -15.13 -1.33
N GLY A 147 -22.23 -15.94 -0.45
CA GLY A 147 -22.43 -17.38 -0.38
C GLY A 147 -21.37 -18.23 -1.04
N ASP A 148 -20.28 -17.64 -1.53
CA ASP A 148 -19.13 -18.40 -2.00
C ASP A 148 -18.35 -18.96 -0.82
N LYS A 149 -18.39 -20.30 -0.67
CA LYS A 149 -17.80 -21.04 0.45
C LYS A 149 -16.77 -22.08 -0.03
N ASN A 150 -16.13 -21.82 -1.19
CA ASN A 150 -15.09 -22.74 -1.65
C ASN A 150 -13.85 -22.67 -0.71
N SER A 151 -13.10 -23.78 -0.65
CA SER A 151 -11.99 -23.91 0.31
C SER A 151 -10.87 -22.89 0.06
N ASP A 152 -10.53 -22.57 -1.18
CA ASP A 152 -9.47 -21.59 -1.51
C ASP A 152 -9.83 -20.19 -0.98
N LEU A 153 -11.10 -19.77 -1.13
CA LEU A 153 -11.60 -18.50 -0.59
C LEU A 153 -11.55 -18.50 0.94
N ILE A 154 -12.02 -19.60 1.58
CA ILE A 154 -12.03 -19.71 3.04
C ILE A 154 -10.61 -19.65 3.59
N ASP A 155 -9.66 -20.41 3.02
CA ASP A 155 -8.26 -20.42 3.45
C ASP A 155 -7.62 -19.03 3.36
N LYS A 156 -7.83 -18.34 2.23
CA LYS A 156 -7.33 -16.97 2.04
C LYS A 156 -7.97 -15.98 3.00
N LEU A 157 -9.27 -16.05 3.17
CA LEU A 157 -10.00 -15.12 4.04
C LEU A 157 -9.64 -15.35 5.51
N SER A 158 -9.49 -16.61 5.95
CA SER A 158 -9.03 -16.94 7.31
C SER A 158 -7.65 -16.36 7.58
N TYR A 159 -6.69 -16.59 6.68
CA TYR A 159 -5.34 -16.02 6.81
C TYR A 159 -5.36 -14.48 6.92
N LYS A 160 -6.15 -13.82 6.07
CA LYS A 160 -6.27 -12.35 6.12
C LYS A 160 -6.99 -11.85 7.37
N SER A 161 -7.97 -12.60 7.87
CA SER A 161 -8.68 -12.28 9.12
C SER A 161 -7.76 -12.33 10.33
N GLU A 162 -6.86 -13.30 10.40
CA GLU A 162 -5.80 -13.35 11.41
C GLU A 162 -4.88 -12.13 11.33
N MET A 163 -4.47 -11.72 10.12
CA MET A 163 -3.65 -10.51 9.92
C MET A 163 -4.37 -9.24 10.40
N MET A 164 -5.70 -9.21 10.33
CA MET A 164 -6.55 -8.11 10.82
C MET A 164 -6.81 -8.18 12.32
N ASN A 165 -6.27 -9.17 13.02
CA ASN A 165 -6.58 -9.44 14.43
C ASN A 165 -8.09 -9.61 14.66
N ASN A 166 -8.79 -10.20 13.67
CA ASN A 166 -10.23 -10.49 13.72
C ASN A 166 -10.46 -11.97 14.05
N ASP A 167 -10.14 -12.34 15.30
CA ASP A 167 -10.23 -13.71 15.78
C ASP A 167 -11.65 -14.29 15.68
N SER A 168 -12.66 -13.44 15.75
CA SER A 168 -14.06 -13.86 15.62
C SER A 168 -14.35 -14.39 14.23
N LEU A 169 -13.98 -13.64 13.18
CA LEU A 169 -14.17 -14.07 11.80
C LEU A 169 -13.26 -15.25 11.46
N ALA A 170 -11.99 -15.21 11.88
CA ALA A 170 -11.08 -16.32 11.67
C ALA A 170 -11.65 -17.63 12.26
N THR A 171 -12.19 -17.59 13.48
CA THR A 171 -12.81 -18.76 14.13
C THR A 171 -14.09 -19.23 13.43
N GLU A 172 -14.90 -18.33 12.87
CA GLU A 172 -16.13 -18.68 12.12
C GLU A 172 -15.81 -19.44 10.82
N LEU A 173 -14.66 -19.17 10.22
CA LEU A 173 -14.26 -19.72 8.92
C LEU A 173 -13.67 -21.13 9.01
N TYR A 174 -13.23 -21.58 10.21
CA TYR A 174 -12.74 -22.95 10.47
C TYR A 174 -13.84 -23.86 11.02
#